data_d7b5e7a3ff0c85d380f7abc0e9d2214d
#
_entry.id   d7b5e7a3ff0c85d380f7abc0e9d2214d
#
_cell.length_a   1.000
_cell.length_b   1.000
_cell.length_c   1.000
_cell.angle_alpha   90.00
_cell.angle_beta   90.00
_cell.angle_gamma   90.00
#
_symmetry.space_group_name_H-M   'P 1'
#
loop_
_entity.id
_entity.type
_entity.pdbx_description
1 polymer ?
#
loop_
_entity_poly.entity_id
_entity_poly.type
_entity_poly.pdbx_seq_one_letter_code
_entity_poly.pdbx_strand_id
1 'polypeptide(L)'
;FPRPQTSFIGRSTETASIHALLARPGVRLVTLTGPGGVGKTRLALRVAASLSNHFADGVVWVDLAPLADPDLVPATVARALGLVPAPGLPIDEQLIRELRPRQALLLLDNCEHLVEAASDLAADLLHACPAVQVLATSRAPLHFRGEQELPVEPFPLPVADASPDVLAANDAVRLF
;
A
#
# COMPACT_ATOMS: atom_id res chain seq x y z
N PHE A 1 -3.96 12.45 -1.83
CA PHE A 1 -2.82 11.69 -2.36
C PHE A 1 -1.68 12.62 -2.71
N PRO A 2 -0.41 12.29 -2.37
CA PRO A 2 0.73 12.99 -2.91
C PRO A 2 0.75 12.82 -4.43
N ARG A 3 0.86 13.93 -5.16
CA ARG A 3 1.02 13.88 -6.62
C ARG A 3 2.50 13.70 -6.94
N PRO A 4 2.90 12.59 -7.57
CA PRO A 4 4.27 12.41 -7.99
C PRO A 4 4.65 13.54 -8.97
N GLN A 5 5.76 14.21 -8.73
CA GLN A 5 6.26 15.31 -9.60
C GLN A 5 6.98 14.79 -10.86
N THR A 6 7.23 13.49 -10.93
CA THR A 6 7.95 12.83 -12.04
C THR A 6 7.08 11.77 -12.69
N SER A 7 7.33 11.50 -13.98
CA SER A 7 6.65 10.46 -14.73
C SER A 7 6.84 9.08 -14.10
N PHE A 8 5.82 8.23 -14.14
CA PHE A 8 5.89 6.84 -13.71
C PHE A 8 6.44 5.99 -14.87
N ILE A 9 7.57 5.34 -14.66
CA ILE A 9 8.27 4.56 -15.68
C ILE A 9 8.15 3.07 -15.35
N GLY A 10 7.81 2.26 -16.35
CA GLY A 10 7.74 0.81 -16.24
C GLY A 10 6.65 0.30 -15.29
N ARG A 11 6.87 -0.89 -14.70
CA ARG A 11 6.00 -1.51 -13.69
C ARG A 11 4.57 -1.83 -14.16
N SER A 12 4.37 -1.97 -15.48
CA SER A 12 3.05 -2.35 -16.02
C SER A 12 2.61 -3.74 -15.57
N THR A 13 3.55 -4.68 -15.52
CA THR A 13 3.32 -6.07 -15.07
C THR A 13 2.95 -6.11 -13.60
N GLU A 14 3.72 -5.44 -12.75
CA GLU A 14 3.43 -5.37 -11.31
C GLU A 14 2.09 -4.67 -11.04
N THR A 15 1.83 -3.56 -11.76
CA THR A 15 0.53 -2.87 -11.70
C THR A 15 -0.62 -3.82 -12.03
N ALA A 16 -0.53 -4.55 -13.14
CA ALA A 16 -1.55 -5.52 -13.55
C ALA A 16 -1.70 -6.66 -12.52
N SER A 17 -0.60 -7.14 -11.95
CA SER A 17 -0.60 -8.18 -10.93
C SER A 17 -1.32 -7.73 -9.64
N ILE A 18 -1.07 -6.50 -9.19
CA ILE A 18 -1.76 -5.94 -8.01
C ILE A 18 -3.26 -5.82 -8.26
N HIS A 19 -3.66 -5.29 -9.44
CA HIS A 19 -5.07 -5.21 -9.81
C HIS A 19 -5.72 -6.59 -9.82
N ALA A 20 -5.06 -7.59 -10.43
CA ALA A 20 -5.56 -8.96 -10.48
C ALA A 20 -5.68 -9.58 -9.08
N LEU A 21 -4.73 -9.32 -8.17
CA LEU A 21 -4.80 -9.79 -6.79
C LEU A 21 -5.98 -9.16 -6.04
N LEU A 22 -6.11 -7.84 -6.07
CA LEU A 22 -7.18 -7.12 -5.37
C LEU A 22 -8.58 -7.43 -5.94
N ALA A 23 -8.66 -7.87 -7.21
CA ALA A 23 -9.91 -8.31 -7.83
C ALA A 23 -10.30 -9.76 -7.47
N ARG A 24 -9.39 -10.57 -6.89
CA ARG A 24 -9.69 -11.97 -6.53
C ARG A 24 -10.61 -12.03 -5.32
N PRO A 25 -11.69 -12.83 -5.36
CA PRO A 25 -12.49 -13.09 -4.18
C PRO A 25 -11.66 -13.63 -3.02
N GLY A 26 -11.82 -13.06 -1.84
CA GLY A 26 -11.11 -13.48 -0.62
C GLY A 26 -9.72 -12.87 -0.42
N VAL A 27 -9.13 -12.22 -1.43
CA VAL A 27 -7.89 -11.45 -1.25
C VAL A 27 -8.24 -10.07 -0.70
N ARG A 28 -7.79 -9.80 0.51
CA ARG A 28 -8.12 -8.56 1.22
C ARG A 28 -6.90 -7.78 1.71
N LEU A 29 -5.72 -8.41 1.72
CA LEU A 29 -4.44 -7.79 2.01
C LEU A 29 -3.43 -8.17 0.93
N VAL A 30 -2.86 -7.16 0.29
CA VAL A 30 -1.73 -7.29 -0.62
C VAL A 30 -0.58 -6.48 -0.07
N THR A 31 0.60 -7.10 0.10
CA THR A 31 1.81 -6.42 0.59
C THR A 31 2.86 -6.39 -0.51
N LEU A 32 3.28 -5.18 -0.87
CA LEU A 32 4.42 -4.97 -1.77
C LEU A 32 5.70 -5.04 -0.94
N THR A 33 6.49 -6.09 -1.17
CA THR A 33 7.76 -6.30 -0.45
C THR A 33 8.96 -5.96 -1.31
N GLY A 34 10.10 -5.71 -0.69
CA GLY A 34 11.36 -5.46 -1.38
C GLY A 34 12.24 -4.39 -0.74
N PRO A 35 13.48 -4.21 -1.24
CA PRO A 35 14.46 -3.31 -0.63
C PRO A 35 14.00 -1.84 -0.64
N GLY A 36 14.64 -1.02 0.21
CA GLY A 36 14.44 0.43 0.22
C GLY A 36 14.78 1.05 -1.14
N GLY A 37 14.01 2.08 -1.55
CA GLY A 37 14.27 2.81 -2.78
C GLY A 37 13.83 2.14 -4.09
N VAL A 38 13.32 0.90 -4.06
CA VAL A 38 12.91 0.15 -5.27
C VAL A 38 11.62 0.69 -5.92
N GLY A 39 10.93 1.63 -5.27
CA GLY A 39 9.75 2.28 -5.81
C GLY A 39 8.41 1.68 -5.38
N LYS A 40 8.36 0.91 -4.27
CA LYS A 40 7.11 0.33 -3.72
C LYS A 40 6.02 1.37 -3.50
N THR A 41 6.34 2.44 -2.77
CA THR A 41 5.42 3.55 -2.51
C THR A 41 4.86 4.16 -3.80
N ARG A 42 5.72 4.42 -4.81
CA ARG A 42 5.29 4.97 -6.09
C ARG A 42 4.36 4.02 -6.84
N LEU A 43 4.67 2.72 -6.83
CA LEU A 43 3.84 1.69 -7.43
C LEU A 43 2.48 1.61 -6.72
N ALA A 44 2.48 1.55 -5.38
CA ALA A 44 1.27 1.51 -4.58
C ALA A 44 0.37 2.73 -4.81
N LEU A 45 0.92 3.94 -4.81
CA LEU A 45 0.19 5.17 -5.09
C LEU A 45 -0.38 5.21 -6.51
N ARG A 46 0.36 4.70 -7.51
CA ARG A 46 -0.12 4.59 -8.89
C ARG A 46 -1.32 3.66 -9.00
N VAL A 47 -1.22 2.48 -8.38
CA VAL A 47 -2.31 1.50 -8.33
C VAL A 47 -3.51 2.08 -7.58
N ALA A 48 -3.30 2.66 -6.41
CA ALA A 48 -4.34 3.28 -5.60
C ALA A 48 -5.12 4.35 -6.38
N ALA A 49 -4.40 5.21 -7.10
CA ALA A 49 -5.02 6.23 -7.95
C ALA A 49 -5.87 5.61 -9.08
N SER A 50 -5.42 4.51 -9.70
CA SER A 50 -6.18 3.83 -10.76
C SER A 50 -7.39 3.06 -10.25
N LEU A 51 -7.36 2.65 -8.97
CA LEU A 51 -8.45 1.93 -8.31
C LEU A 51 -9.45 2.84 -7.60
N SER A 52 -9.23 4.15 -7.57
CA SER A 52 -10.08 5.09 -6.82
C SER A 52 -11.58 4.99 -7.17
N ASN A 53 -11.91 4.68 -8.42
CA ASN A 53 -13.30 4.51 -8.87
C ASN A 53 -13.87 3.10 -8.62
N HIS A 54 -13.05 2.14 -8.17
CA HIS A 54 -13.49 0.77 -7.85
C HIS A 54 -14.00 0.64 -6.41
N PHE A 55 -13.61 1.55 -5.56
CA PHE A 55 -14.03 1.60 -4.16
C PHE A 55 -15.01 2.75 -3.98
N ALA A 56 -16.25 2.43 -3.59
CA ALA A 56 -17.32 3.44 -3.45
C ALA A 56 -16.95 4.56 -2.47
N ASP A 57 -16.21 4.21 -1.40
CA ASP A 57 -15.74 5.14 -0.38
C ASP A 57 -14.27 5.54 -0.59
N GLY A 58 -13.74 5.22 -1.78
CA GLY A 58 -12.45 5.67 -2.24
C GLY A 58 -11.24 4.94 -1.64
N VAL A 59 -10.11 5.62 -1.69
CA VAL A 59 -8.82 5.13 -1.21
C VAL A 59 -8.27 6.07 -0.16
N VAL A 60 -7.80 5.53 0.95
CA VAL A 60 -7.16 6.29 2.04
C VAL A 60 -5.70 5.93 2.10
N TRP A 61 -4.82 6.92 1.93
CA TRP A 61 -3.38 6.75 2.07
C TRP A 61 -2.93 7.13 3.48
N VAL A 62 -2.15 6.24 4.10
CA VAL A 62 -1.60 6.38 5.44
C VAL A 62 -0.09 6.25 5.36
N ASP A 63 0.62 7.36 5.57
CA ASP A 63 2.08 7.37 5.65
C ASP A 63 2.53 7.04 7.07
N LEU A 64 3.16 5.88 7.25
CA LEU A 64 3.71 5.44 8.53
C LEU A 64 5.19 5.79 8.70
N ALA A 65 5.87 6.29 7.66
CA ALA A 65 7.31 6.61 7.73
C ALA A 65 7.70 7.55 8.88
N PRO A 66 6.94 8.61 9.20
CA PRO A 66 7.29 9.52 10.29
C PRO A 66 6.95 8.97 11.68
N LEU A 67 6.28 7.81 11.78
CA LEU A 67 5.80 7.26 13.03
C LEU A 67 6.87 6.39 13.69
N ALA A 68 7.23 6.69 14.94
CA ALA A 68 8.20 5.90 15.71
C ALA A 68 7.51 4.99 16.76
N ASP A 69 6.32 5.37 17.21
CA ASP A 69 5.57 4.69 18.25
C ASP A 69 4.48 3.81 17.63
N PRO A 70 4.56 2.46 17.78
CA PRO A 70 3.58 1.53 17.23
C PRO A 70 2.16 1.76 17.78
N ASP A 71 2.00 2.23 19.00
CA ASP A 71 0.69 2.48 19.61
C ASP A 71 -0.08 3.62 18.93
N LEU A 72 0.61 4.44 18.13
CA LEU A 72 0.01 5.52 17.36
C LEU A 72 -0.47 5.12 15.96
N VAL A 73 -0.27 3.87 15.53
CA VAL A 73 -0.71 3.39 14.20
C VAL A 73 -2.23 3.56 14.03
N PRO A 74 -3.10 3.14 14.95
CA PRO A 74 -4.54 3.34 14.81
C PRO A 74 -4.94 4.82 14.73
N ALA A 75 -4.35 5.66 15.57
CA ALA A 75 -4.61 7.09 15.57
C ALA A 75 -4.17 7.78 14.26
N THR A 76 -3.10 7.28 13.63
CA THR A 76 -2.61 7.78 12.34
C THR A 76 -3.59 7.40 11.22
N VAL A 77 -4.13 6.18 11.23
CA VAL A 77 -5.18 5.77 10.29
C VAL A 77 -6.45 6.59 10.49
N ALA A 78 -6.88 6.80 11.73
CA ALA A 78 -8.05 7.63 12.04
C ALA A 78 -7.89 9.06 11.52
N ARG A 79 -6.72 9.66 11.71
CA ARG A 79 -6.41 10.99 11.17
C ARG A 79 -6.46 11.02 9.64
N ALA A 80 -5.95 9.99 8.96
CA ALA A 80 -5.99 9.90 7.51
C ALA A 80 -7.44 9.77 6.98
N LEU A 81 -8.33 9.15 7.76
CA LEU A 81 -9.78 9.08 7.51
C LEU A 81 -10.52 10.39 7.86
N GLY A 82 -9.84 11.37 8.46
CA GLY A 82 -10.47 12.60 8.93
C GLY A 82 -11.31 12.44 10.20
N LEU A 83 -11.10 11.37 10.97
CA LEU A 83 -11.84 11.13 12.21
C LEU A 83 -11.32 12.02 13.33
N VAL A 84 -12.26 12.54 14.10
CA VAL A 84 -11.99 13.26 15.35
C VAL A 84 -12.17 12.26 16.49
N PRO A 85 -11.18 12.09 17.39
CA PRO A 85 -11.31 11.20 18.53
C PRO A 85 -12.54 11.53 19.38
N ALA A 86 -13.40 10.55 19.61
CA ALA A 86 -14.58 10.71 20.44
C ALA A 86 -14.24 10.38 21.91
N PRO A 87 -14.61 11.23 22.87
CA PRO A 87 -14.35 10.97 24.27
C PRO A 87 -14.96 9.64 24.74
N GLY A 88 -14.16 8.82 25.44
CA GLY A 88 -14.62 7.57 26.03
C GLY A 88 -14.78 6.39 25.08
N LEU A 89 -14.43 6.53 23.78
CA LEU A 89 -14.44 5.44 22.81
C LEU A 89 -13.01 5.15 22.33
N PRO A 90 -12.50 3.92 22.50
CA PRO A 90 -11.18 3.53 21.99
C PRO A 90 -11.06 3.79 20.48
N ILE A 91 -9.88 4.18 20.03
CA ILE A 91 -9.67 4.57 18.63
C ILE A 91 -9.91 3.42 17.66
N ASP A 92 -9.57 2.19 18.07
CA ASP A 92 -9.78 0.98 17.26
C ASP A 92 -11.27 0.71 17.03
N GLU A 93 -12.10 0.89 18.06
CA GLU A 93 -13.56 0.77 17.95
C GLU A 93 -14.14 1.86 17.04
N GLN A 94 -13.59 3.09 17.10
CA GLN A 94 -13.98 4.16 16.19
C GLN A 94 -13.64 3.84 14.75
N LEU A 95 -12.45 3.32 14.49
CA LEU A 95 -12.02 2.89 13.17
C LEU A 95 -12.93 1.81 12.59
N ILE A 96 -13.21 0.76 13.38
CA ILE A 96 -14.11 -0.32 12.98
C ILE A 96 -15.51 0.22 12.69
N ARG A 97 -16.06 1.06 13.56
CA ARG A 97 -17.38 1.65 13.38
C ARG A 97 -17.49 2.47 12.10
N GLU A 98 -16.46 3.23 11.77
CA GLU A 98 -16.41 4.08 10.59
C GLU A 98 -16.20 3.29 9.30
N LEU A 99 -15.31 2.27 9.33
CA LEU A 99 -14.94 1.51 8.16
C LEU A 99 -15.88 0.34 7.85
N ARG A 100 -16.61 -0.17 8.83
CA ARG A 100 -17.49 -1.33 8.67
C ARG A 100 -18.54 -1.18 7.55
N PRO A 101 -19.20 -0.02 7.37
CA PRO A 101 -20.14 0.19 6.27
C PRO A 101 -19.47 0.56 4.95
N ARG A 102 -18.15 0.82 4.94
CA ARG A 102 -17.44 1.36 3.77
C ARG A 102 -16.88 0.27 2.86
N GLN A 103 -16.87 0.57 1.56
CA GLN A 103 -16.11 -0.14 0.54
C GLN A 103 -14.89 0.71 0.18
N ALA A 104 -13.79 0.51 0.89
CA ALA A 104 -12.59 1.34 0.81
C ALA A 104 -11.31 0.52 0.67
N LEU A 105 -10.29 1.12 0.03
CA LEU A 105 -8.92 0.63 0.03
C LEU A 105 -8.08 1.47 1.00
N LEU A 106 -7.46 0.82 1.98
CA LEU A 106 -6.44 1.43 2.82
C LEU A 106 -5.06 1.16 2.24
N LEU A 107 -4.31 2.20 1.92
CA LEU A 107 -2.91 2.11 1.53
C LEU A 107 -2.04 2.44 2.74
N LEU A 108 -1.44 1.41 3.36
CA LEU A 108 -0.49 1.55 4.47
C LEU A 108 0.93 1.59 3.91
N ASP A 109 1.58 2.74 3.98
CA ASP A 109 2.90 2.95 3.37
C ASP A 109 4.01 2.98 4.42
N ASN A 110 5.15 2.33 4.11
CA ASN A 110 6.33 2.21 4.98
C ASN A 110 6.08 1.45 6.30
N CYS A 111 5.49 0.25 6.22
CA CYS A 111 5.21 -0.57 7.41
C CYS A 111 6.46 -1.23 8.03
N GLU A 112 7.62 -1.18 7.40
CA GLU A 112 8.80 -1.99 7.74
C GLU A 112 9.33 -1.85 9.18
N HIS A 113 9.07 -0.74 9.85
CA HIS A 113 9.50 -0.51 11.24
C HIS A 113 8.35 -0.67 12.26
N LEU A 114 7.14 -0.97 11.78
CA LEU A 114 5.91 -1.11 12.56
C LEU A 114 5.12 -2.37 12.12
N VAL A 115 5.82 -3.42 11.68
CA VAL A 115 5.22 -4.61 11.07
C VAL A 115 4.13 -5.22 11.95
N GLU A 116 4.41 -5.45 13.24
CA GLU A 116 3.46 -6.05 14.18
C GLU A 116 2.20 -5.18 14.35
N ALA A 117 2.38 -3.89 14.64
CA ALA A 117 1.25 -2.98 14.84
C ALA A 117 0.40 -2.79 13.57
N ALA A 118 1.05 -2.74 12.39
CA ALA A 118 0.34 -2.66 11.11
C ALA A 118 -0.40 -3.95 10.79
N SER A 119 0.19 -5.11 11.13
CA SER A 119 -0.44 -6.42 10.97
C SER A 119 -1.66 -6.59 11.88
N ASP A 120 -1.53 -6.25 13.15
CA ASP A 120 -2.61 -6.36 14.14
C ASP A 120 -3.79 -5.46 13.75
N LEU A 121 -3.53 -4.19 13.43
CA LEU A 121 -4.56 -3.29 12.96
C LEU A 121 -5.23 -3.78 11.67
N ALA A 122 -4.44 -4.27 10.69
CA ALA A 122 -4.99 -4.83 9.46
C ALA A 122 -5.86 -6.06 9.76
N ALA A 123 -5.46 -6.92 10.69
CA ALA A 123 -6.23 -8.09 11.13
C ALA A 123 -7.60 -7.69 11.69
N ASP A 124 -7.62 -6.75 12.62
CA ASP A 124 -8.84 -6.27 13.27
C ASP A 124 -9.80 -5.62 12.27
N LEU A 125 -9.28 -4.74 11.41
CA LEU A 125 -10.07 -4.08 10.38
C LEU A 125 -10.61 -5.08 9.35
N LEU A 126 -9.78 -5.99 8.85
CA LEU A 126 -10.22 -6.98 7.88
C LEU A 126 -11.19 -8.00 8.47
N HIS A 127 -11.12 -8.30 9.75
CA HIS A 127 -12.10 -9.15 10.43
C HIS A 127 -13.45 -8.45 10.57
N ALA A 128 -13.45 -7.18 10.98
CA ALA A 128 -14.66 -6.45 11.33
C ALA A 128 -15.35 -5.72 10.16
N CYS A 129 -14.59 -5.39 9.09
CA CYS A 129 -15.02 -4.54 7.97
C CYS A 129 -15.00 -5.31 6.65
N PRO A 130 -16.07 -6.01 6.25
CA PRO A 130 -16.05 -7.01 5.17
C PRO A 130 -15.71 -6.45 3.77
N ALA A 131 -15.97 -5.17 3.51
CA ALA A 131 -15.73 -4.55 2.20
C ALA A 131 -14.46 -3.66 2.15
N VAL A 132 -13.66 -3.66 3.22
CA VAL A 132 -12.35 -2.98 3.24
C VAL A 132 -11.27 -3.90 2.71
N GLN A 133 -10.38 -3.39 1.88
CA GLN A 133 -9.15 -4.04 1.46
C GLN A 133 -7.94 -3.20 1.90
N VAL A 134 -6.79 -3.84 2.02
CA VAL A 134 -5.52 -3.21 2.40
C VAL A 134 -4.47 -3.47 1.33
N LEU A 135 -3.77 -2.43 0.91
CA LEU A 135 -2.54 -2.48 0.15
C LEU A 135 -1.42 -1.94 1.05
N ALA A 136 -0.42 -2.75 1.34
CA ALA A 136 0.68 -2.34 2.21
C ALA A 136 2.00 -2.26 1.43
N THR A 137 2.93 -1.41 1.87
CA THR A 137 4.32 -1.42 1.43
C THR A 137 5.23 -1.68 2.62
N SER A 138 6.18 -2.59 2.48
CA SER A 138 7.11 -2.97 3.52
C SER A 138 8.40 -3.55 2.93
N ARG A 139 9.45 -3.71 3.73
CA ARG A 139 10.65 -4.49 3.33
C ARG A 139 10.43 -5.98 3.48
N ALA A 140 9.55 -6.39 4.39
CA ALA A 140 9.19 -7.77 4.67
C ALA A 140 7.66 -7.90 4.71
N PRO A 141 7.11 -9.12 4.60
CA PRO A 141 5.68 -9.35 4.76
C PRO A 141 5.19 -8.95 6.16
N LEU A 142 3.90 -8.66 6.28
CA LEU A 142 3.24 -8.36 7.55
C LEU A 142 2.92 -9.63 8.37
N HIS A 143 3.09 -10.82 7.74
CA HIS A 143 2.81 -12.13 8.36
C HIS A 143 1.34 -12.33 8.77
N PHE A 144 0.42 -11.66 8.08
CA PHE A 144 -1.01 -11.83 8.27
C PHE A 144 -1.53 -13.08 7.53
N ARG A 145 -2.43 -13.84 8.17
CA ARG A 145 -3.04 -15.00 7.51
C ARG A 145 -3.95 -14.58 6.36
N GLY A 146 -3.60 -14.97 5.14
CA GLY A 146 -4.31 -14.58 3.91
C GLY A 146 -3.69 -13.41 3.18
N GLU A 147 -2.59 -12.88 3.69
CA GLU A 147 -1.75 -11.91 2.98
C GLU A 147 -1.30 -12.47 1.62
N GLN A 148 -1.37 -11.63 0.60
CA GLN A 148 -0.77 -11.90 -0.70
C GLN A 148 0.46 -11.01 -0.84
N GLU A 149 1.62 -11.65 -0.87
CA GLU A 149 2.88 -10.95 -1.06
C GLU A 149 3.18 -10.77 -2.55
N LEU A 150 3.61 -9.58 -2.93
CA LEU A 150 4.12 -9.26 -4.26
C LEU A 150 5.50 -8.62 -4.12
N PRO A 151 6.57 -9.37 -4.42
CA PRO A 151 7.92 -8.84 -4.41
C PRO A 151 8.10 -7.79 -5.51
N VAL A 152 8.67 -6.64 -5.15
CA VAL A 152 9.04 -5.56 -6.06
C VAL A 152 10.56 -5.53 -6.17
N GLU A 153 11.06 -6.05 -7.26
CA GLU A 153 12.50 -6.12 -7.52
C GLU A 153 13.03 -4.81 -8.13
N PRO A 154 14.33 -4.51 -7.97
CA PRO A 154 14.98 -3.43 -8.72
C PRO A 154 14.79 -3.63 -10.24
N PHE A 155 14.76 -2.54 -10.98
CA PHE A 155 14.80 -2.65 -12.45
C PHE A 155 16.08 -3.37 -12.90
N PRO A 156 15.97 -4.28 -13.89
CA PRO A 156 17.15 -4.94 -14.44
C PRO A 156 18.07 -3.91 -15.08
N LEU A 157 19.35 -3.96 -14.70
CA LEU A 157 20.37 -3.13 -15.35
C LEU A 157 20.61 -3.60 -16.78
N PRO A 158 20.86 -2.68 -17.71
CA PRO A 158 21.25 -3.06 -19.07
C PRO A 158 22.58 -3.81 -19.06
N VAL A 159 22.77 -4.71 -20.02
CA VAL A 159 24.05 -5.39 -20.22
C VAL A 159 25.12 -4.39 -20.67
N ALA A 160 26.41 -4.65 -20.33
CA ALA A 160 27.48 -3.71 -20.52
C ALA A 160 27.67 -3.25 -21.99
N ASP A 161 27.34 -4.13 -22.95
CA ASP A 161 27.49 -3.88 -24.40
C ASP A 161 26.16 -3.61 -25.11
N ALA A 162 25.15 -3.11 -24.37
CA ALA A 162 23.83 -2.82 -24.93
C ALA A 162 23.93 -1.67 -25.97
N SER A 163 23.22 -1.83 -27.09
CA SER A 163 23.12 -0.77 -28.09
C SER A 163 22.38 0.48 -27.52
N PRO A 164 22.60 1.68 -28.08
CA PRO A 164 21.93 2.90 -27.63
C PRO A 164 20.41 2.77 -27.58
N ASP A 165 19.80 2.06 -28.52
CA ASP A 165 18.33 1.86 -28.55
C ASP A 165 17.86 0.97 -27.39
N VAL A 166 18.63 -0.07 -27.04
CA VAL A 166 18.34 -0.95 -25.89
C VAL A 166 18.50 -0.18 -24.57
N LEU A 167 19.52 0.67 -24.48
CA LEU A 167 19.71 1.55 -23.33
C LEU A 167 18.56 2.52 -23.17
N ALA A 168 18.13 3.18 -24.25
CA ALA A 168 17.00 4.13 -24.23
C ALA A 168 15.66 3.47 -23.87
N ALA A 169 15.49 2.19 -24.18
CA ALA A 169 14.29 1.42 -23.84
C ALA A 169 14.31 0.83 -22.42
N ASN A 170 15.48 0.81 -21.76
CA ASN A 170 15.61 0.21 -20.43
C ASN A 170 15.03 1.12 -19.33
N ASP A 171 14.12 0.59 -18.51
CA ASP A 171 13.41 1.37 -17.48
C ASP A 171 14.35 1.90 -16.38
N ALA A 172 15.44 1.18 -16.05
CA ALA A 172 16.45 1.69 -15.11
C ALA A 172 17.16 2.93 -15.67
N VAL A 173 17.46 2.96 -16.96
CA VAL A 173 18.10 4.10 -17.64
C VAL A 173 17.12 5.28 -17.77
N ARG A 174 15.86 5.00 -18.09
CA ARG A 174 14.81 6.03 -18.23
C ARG A 174 14.45 6.72 -16.92
N LEU A 175 14.84 6.11 -15.78
CA LEU A 175 14.60 6.67 -14.45
C LEU A 175 15.54 7.83 -14.13
N PHE A 176 16.69 7.92 -14.79
CA PHE A 176 17.72 8.98 -14.68
C PHE A 176 17.62 9.99 -15.80
#